data_d7cd37850b383946c0b792cd8090f21b
#
_entry.id   d7cd37850b383946c0b792cd8090f21b
#
_cell.length_a   1.000
_cell.length_b   1.000
_cell.length_c   1.000
_cell.angle_alpha   90.00
_cell.angle_beta   90.00
_cell.angle_gamma   90.00
#
_symmetry.space_group_name_H-M   'P 1'
#
loop_
_entity.id
_entity.type
_entity.pdbx_description
1 polymer ?
#
loop_
_entity_poly.entity_id
_entity_poly.type
_entity_poly.pdbx_seq_one_letter_code
_entity_poly.pdbx_strand_id
1 'polypeptide(L)'
;QDRSSAASDVYKRQHIRQSLENLKPVLDENITTIYGLEVPLFSEHLGVAGRCDCIAEFNGVPSIIDFKTSRYIKKKEKISNYFAQGAAYSIMWEERTGLTAPNIVIIMDVDHEKPSVFVEHRDNWTELLHNTIKEYRTRKMFGH
;
A
#
# COMPACT_ATOMS: atom_id res chain seq x y z
N GLN A 1 3.88 5.04 -22.21
CA GLN A 1 3.64 6.17 -21.31
C GLN A 1 4.89 6.44 -20.48
N ASP A 2 5.34 7.68 -20.40
CA ASP A 2 6.55 8.00 -19.67
C ASP A 2 6.31 8.05 -18.15
N ARG A 3 7.40 8.03 -17.37
CA ARG A 3 7.37 8.07 -15.91
C ARG A 3 6.67 9.31 -15.36
N SER A 4 6.99 10.46 -15.96
CA SER A 4 6.47 11.74 -15.49
C SER A 4 4.94 11.78 -15.57
N SER A 5 4.37 11.24 -16.66
CA SER A 5 2.92 11.18 -16.85
C SER A 5 2.26 10.24 -15.83
N ALA A 6 2.84 9.06 -15.59
CA ALA A 6 2.29 8.10 -14.64
C ALA A 6 2.32 8.66 -13.21
N ALA A 7 3.45 9.19 -12.78
CA ALA A 7 3.58 9.80 -11.45
C ALA A 7 2.62 10.97 -11.28
N SER A 8 2.41 11.77 -12.33
CA SER A 8 1.50 12.91 -12.31
C SER A 8 0.06 12.50 -11.98
N ASP A 9 -0.38 11.33 -12.44
CA ASP A 9 -1.73 10.84 -12.14
C ASP A 9 -1.88 10.47 -10.67
N VAL A 10 -0.81 9.95 -10.03
CA VAL A 10 -0.84 9.60 -8.61
C VAL A 10 -1.00 10.84 -7.74
N TYR A 11 -0.12 11.82 -7.88
CA TYR A 11 -0.12 12.97 -6.96
C TYR A 11 -1.17 14.03 -7.28
N LYS A 12 -1.98 13.83 -8.31
CA LYS A 12 -3.19 14.63 -8.53
C LYS A 12 -4.37 14.18 -7.70
N ARG A 13 -4.24 13.05 -7.00
CA ARG A 13 -5.32 12.44 -6.24
C ARG A 13 -5.23 12.79 -4.76
N GLN A 14 -6.41 12.88 -4.12
CA GLN A 14 -6.62 12.85 -2.67
C GLN A 14 -5.76 13.77 -1.81
N HIS A 15 -5.53 13.25 -0.62
CA HIS A 15 -4.73 13.86 0.44
C HIS A 15 -3.25 14.00 0.09
N ILE A 16 -2.75 13.25 -0.87
CA ILE A 16 -1.34 13.34 -1.27
C ILE A 16 -1.00 14.69 -1.90
N ARG A 17 -2.01 15.43 -2.36
CA ARG A 17 -1.81 16.78 -2.88
C ARG A 17 -1.15 17.71 -1.87
N GLN A 18 -1.41 17.50 -0.58
CA GLN A 18 -0.84 18.32 0.48
C GLN A 18 0.64 18.06 0.68
N SER A 19 1.09 16.88 0.29
CA SER A 19 2.48 16.46 0.41
C SER A 19 3.20 16.42 -0.93
N LEU A 20 2.61 17.03 -1.94
CA LEU A 20 3.07 16.97 -3.33
C LEU A 20 4.55 17.27 -3.51
N GLU A 21 5.01 18.39 -2.94
CA GLU A 21 6.39 18.81 -3.08
C GLU A 21 7.37 17.80 -2.47
N ASN A 22 6.97 17.17 -1.37
CA ASN A 22 7.80 16.22 -0.67
C ASN A 22 7.81 14.83 -1.35
N LEU A 23 6.67 14.40 -1.87
CA LEU A 23 6.52 13.07 -2.47
C LEU A 23 6.89 13.01 -3.94
N LYS A 24 6.83 14.12 -4.64
CA LYS A 24 7.03 14.16 -6.09
C LYS A 24 8.32 13.48 -6.56
N PRO A 25 9.49 13.73 -5.96
CA PRO A 25 10.71 13.05 -6.41
C PRO A 25 10.64 11.53 -6.29
N VAL A 26 10.02 11.03 -5.22
CA VAL A 26 9.86 9.57 -5.02
C VAL A 26 8.96 8.97 -6.08
N LEU A 27 7.84 9.64 -6.37
CA LEU A 27 6.87 9.17 -7.36
C LEU A 27 7.47 9.20 -8.77
N ASP A 28 8.08 10.32 -9.14
CA ASP A 28 8.65 10.49 -10.48
C ASP A 28 9.79 9.50 -10.74
N GLU A 29 10.59 9.21 -9.73
CA GLU A 29 11.76 8.35 -9.88
C GLU A 29 11.40 6.86 -9.96
N ASN A 30 10.36 6.43 -9.25
CA ASN A 30 10.13 5.01 -9.00
C ASN A 30 8.90 4.43 -9.69
N ILE A 31 7.85 5.22 -9.96
CA ILE A 31 6.60 4.73 -10.55
C ILE A 31 6.62 4.87 -12.05
N THR A 32 6.33 3.78 -12.76
CA THR A 32 6.28 3.76 -14.22
C THR A 32 4.90 3.47 -14.77
N THR A 33 4.34 2.30 -14.49
CA THR A 33 3.04 1.88 -15.01
C THR A 33 2.04 1.81 -13.86
N ILE A 34 0.90 2.48 -14.01
CA ILE A 34 -0.16 2.47 -13.00
C ILE A 34 -1.26 1.51 -13.45
N TYR A 35 -1.59 0.53 -12.60
CA TYR A 35 -2.68 -0.40 -12.85
C TYR A 35 -4.00 0.09 -12.26
N GLY A 36 -3.95 0.85 -11.18
CA GLY A 36 -5.15 1.42 -10.58
C GLY A 36 -4.85 2.41 -9.47
N LEU A 37 -5.78 3.34 -9.26
CA LEU A 37 -5.74 4.35 -8.20
C LEU A 37 -7.03 4.26 -7.40
N GLU A 38 -6.93 4.36 -6.08
CA GLU A 38 -8.10 4.30 -5.18
C GLU A 38 -8.97 3.09 -5.50
N VAL A 39 -8.35 1.92 -5.56
CA VAL A 39 -9.00 0.69 -6.00
C VAL A 39 -9.76 0.04 -4.84
N PRO A 40 -11.09 -0.05 -4.92
CA PRO A 40 -11.85 -0.81 -3.93
C PRO A 40 -11.63 -2.31 -4.16
N LEU A 41 -11.31 -3.01 -3.10
CA LEU A 41 -10.97 -4.44 -3.15
C LEU A 41 -11.72 -5.18 -2.05
N PHE A 42 -12.02 -6.44 -2.31
CA PHE A 42 -12.59 -7.33 -1.32
C PHE A 42 -12.11 -8.75 -1.56
N SER A 43 -12.18 -9.57 -0.52
CA SER A 43 -11.93 -11.01 -0.60
C SER A 43 -12.98 -11.74 0.22
N GLU A 44 -13.75 -12.59 -0.44
CA GLU A 44 -14.69 -13.46 0.27
C GLU A 44 -13.92 -14.51 1.08
N HIS A 45 -12.82 -15.00 0.52
CA HIS A 45 -11.98 -15.99 1.20
C HIS A 45 -11.41 -15.46 2.52
N LEU A 46 -10.87 -14.24 2.51
CA LEU A 46 -10.32 -13.62 3.71
C LEU A 46 -11.39 -12.96 4.58
N GLY A 47 -12.53 -12.62 4.00
CA GLY A 47 -13.60 -11.91 4.70
C GLY A 47 -13.24 -10.47 5.02
N VAL A 48 -12.49 -9.81 4.13
CA VAL A 48 -12.04 -8.42 4.32
C VAL A 48 -12.30 -7.59 3.07
N ALA A 49 -12.39 -6.28 3.28
CA ALA A 49 -12.56 -5.30 2.21
C ALA A 49 -11.80 -4.03 2.56
N GLY A 50 -11.46 -3.24 1.55
CA GLY A 50 -10.79 -1.97 1.76
C GLY A 50 -10.56 -1.26 0.44
N ARG A 51 -9.82 -0.16 0.50
CA ARG A 51 -9.45 0.62 -0.67
C ARG A 51 -7.93 0.80 -0.68
N CYS A 52 -7.31 0.36 -1.77
CA CYS A 52 -5.88 0.50 -1.98
C CYS A 52 -5.59 1.84 -2.68
N ASP A 53 -4.63 2.60 -2.17
CA ASP A 53 -4.30 3.92 -2.74
C ASP A 53 -3.81 3.80 -4.18
N CYS A 54 -2.90 2.89 -4.45
CA CYS A 54 -2.27 2.77 -5.76
C CYS A 54 -1.75 1.34 -5.98
N ILE A 55 -1.94 0.85 -7.19
CA ILE A 55 -1.32 -0.40 -7.65
C ILE A 55 -0.56 -0.05 -8.93
N ALA A 56 0.76 -0.18 -8.88
CA ALA A 56 1.63 0.29 -9.96
C ALA A 56 2.95 -0.46 -9.93
N GLU A 57 3.72 -0.30 -11.01
CA GLU A 57 5.11 -0.76 -11.00
C GLU A 57 5.96 0.23 -10.23
N PHE A 58 6.60 -0.26 -9.19
CA PHE A 58 7.56 0.50 -8.40
C PHE A 58 8.93 -0.14 -8.63
N ASN A 59 9.82 0.62 -9.27
CA ASN A 59 11.11 0.13 -9.75
C ASN A 59 10.96 -1.13 -10.62
N GLY A 60 9.95 -1.13 -11.49
CA GLY A 60 9.70 -2.22 -12.43
C GLY A 60 8.98 -3.44 -11.86
N VAL A 61 8.61 -3.43 -10.59
CA VAL A 61 7.92 -4.55 -9.94
C VAL A 61 6.49 -4.14 -9.59
N PRO A 62 5.47 -4.91 -10.04
CA PRO A 62 4.08 -4.64 -9.64
C PRO A 62 3.94 -4.64 -8.13
N SER A 63 3.37 -3.59 -7.59
CA SER A 63 3.38 -3.32 -6.16
C SER A 63 2.06 -2.74 -5.68
N ILE A 64 1.72 -3.08 -4.45
CA ILE A 64 0.67 -2.41 -3.68
C ILE A 64 1.33 -1.23 -3.01
N ILE A 65 0.87 -0.02 -3.31
CA ILE A 65 1.49 1.21 -2.80
C ILE A 65 0.48 1.93 -1.91
N ASP A 66 0.91 2.28 -0.71
CA ASP A 66 0.08 2.97 0.25
C ASP A 66 0.81 4.21 0.76
N PHE A 67 0.08 5.32 0.84
CA PHE A 67 0.61 6.60 1.29
C PHE A 67 0.18 6.85 2.73
N LYS A 68 1.14 7.17 3.58
CA LYS A 68 0.90 7.48 4.98
C LYS A 68 1.53 8.81 5.34
N THR A 69 0.97 9.47 6.34
CA THR A 69 1.56 10.68 6.90
C THR A 69 1.98 10.41 8.34
N SER A 70 3.06 11.07 8.76
CA SER A 70 3.56 10.93 10.13
C SER A 70 4.27 12.21 10.54
N ARG A 71 4.22 12.54 11.84
CA ARG A 71 5.01 13.64 12.39
C ARG A 71 6.45 13.24 12.65
N TYR A 72 6.69 11.94 12.78
CA TYR A 72 8.00 11.39 13.18
C TYR A 72 8.40 10.27 12.24
N ILE A 73 9.70 10.09 12.07
CA ILE A 73 10.26 8.94 11.36
C ILE A 73 9.90 7.70 12.18
N LYS A 74 9.30 6.70 11.53
CA LYS A 74 8.92 5.44 12.16
C LYS A 74 9.82 4.33 11.68
N LYS A 75 10.17 3.43 12.59
CA LYS A 75 10.89 2.21 12.25
C LYS A 75 9.92 1.20 11.67
N LYS A 76 10.44 0.31 10.82
CA LYS A 76 9.67 -0.74 10.16
C LYS A 76 8.84 -1.57 11.14
N GLU A 77 9.38 -1.89 12.30
CA GLU A 77 8.69 -2.68 13.33
C GLU A 77 7.43 -1.99 13.87
N LYS A 78 7.37 -0.67 13.76
CA LYS A 78 6.22 0.11 14.23
C LYS A 78 5.08 0.19 13.20
N ILE A 79 5.33 -0.24 11.97
CA ILE A 79 4.36 -0.14 10.88
C ILE A 79 4.00 -1.50 10.29
N SER A 80 4.23 -2.58 11.04
CA SER A 80 3.94 -3.94 10.58
C SER A 80 2.49 -4.12 10.11
N ASN A 81 1.54 -3.44 10.75
CA ASN A 81 0.13 -3.53 10.35
C ASN A 81 -0.11 -2.95 8.96
N TYR A 82 0.66 -1.97 8.52
CA TYR A 82 0.54 -1.43 7.16
C TYR A 82 0.95 -2.48 6.12
N PHE A 83 1.98 -3.25 6.44
CA PHE A 83 2.41 -4.34 5.55
C PHE A 83 1.41 -5.49 5.51
N ALA A 84 0.82 -5.83 6.65
CA ALA A 84 -0.24 -6.84 6.69
C ALA A 84 -1.45 -6.40 5.86
N GLN A 85 -1.83 -5.13 5.95
CA GLN A 85 -2.88 -4.55 5.12
C GLN A 85 -2.52 -4.62 3.64
N GLY A 86 -1.28 -4.28 3.30
CA GLY A 86 -0.78 -4.37 1.93
C GLY A 86 -0.80 -5.79 1.39
N ALA A 87 -0.45 -6.77 2.22
CA ALA A 87 -0.52 -8.18 1.84
C ALA A 87 -1.97 -8.59 1.52
N ALA A 88 -2.94 -8.11 2.30
CA ALA A 88 -4.36 -8.34 2.03
C ALA A 88 -4.75 -7.76 0.66
N TYR A 89 -4.36 -6.53 0.38
CA TYR A 89 -4.66 -5.91 -0.92
C TYR A 89 -4.01 -6.67 -2.08
N SER A 90 -2.79 -7.17 -1.91
CA SER A 90 -2.12 -7.96 -2.93
C SER A 90 -2.89 -9.25 -3.25
N ILE A 91 -3.36 -9.93 -2.21
CA ILE A 91 -4.17 -11.14 -2.37
C ILE A 91 -5.50 -10.81 -3.05
N MET A 92 -6.18 -9.77 -2.61
CA MET A 92 -7.46 -9.34 -3.19
C MET A 92 -7.33 -8.95 -4.66
N TRP A 93 -6.25 -8.27 -5.01
CA TRP A 93 -5.95 -7.89 -6.39
C TRP A 93 -5.73 -9.12 -7.27
N GLU A 94 -4.94 -10.07 -6.78
CA GLU A 94 -4.67 -11.30 -7.52
C GLU A 94 -5.93 -12.16 -7.70
N GLU A 95 -6.78 -12.28 -6.66
CA GLU A 95 -8.06 -12.97 -6.75
C GLU A 95 -8.95 -12.37 -7.85
N ARG A 96 -8.97 -11.04 -7.93
CA ARG A 96 -9.84 -10.32 -8.86
C ARG A 96 -9.32 -10.31 -10.29
N THR A 97 -8.01 -10.18 -10.49
CA THR A 97 -7.42 -9.93 -11.80
C THR A 97 -6.57 -11.05 -12.34
N GLY A 98 -6.14 -11.98 -11.49
CA GLY A 98 -5.15 -12.98 -11.86
C GLY A 98 -3.72 -12.44 -11.92
N LEU A 99 -3.52 -11.15 -11.69
CA LEU A 99 -2.20 -10.51 -11.74
C LEU A 99 -1.60 -10.46 -10.36
N THR A 100 -0.30 -10.74 -10.27
CA THR A 100 0.43 -10.73 -9.02
C THR A 100 1.06 -9.36 -8.78
N ALA A 101 0.86 -8.81 -7.59
CA ALA A 101 1.59 -7.63 -7.10
C ALA A 101 2.39 -8.08 -5.87
N PRO A 102 3.62 -8.60 -6.09
CA PRO A 102 4.36 -9.27 -5.01
C PRO A 102 4.93 -8.34 -3.96
N ASN A 103 5.14 -7.07 -4.29
CA ASN A 103 5.73 -6.11 -3.35
C ASN A 103 4.69 -5.20 -2.73
N ILE A 104 4.95 -4.83 -1.48
CA ILE A 104 4.19 -3.83 -0.75
C ILE A 104 5.12 -2.65 -0.52
N VAL A 105 4.68 -1.47 -0.91
CA VAL A 105 5.45 -0.24 -0.78
C VAL A 105 4.67 0.73 0.11
N ILE A 106 5.25 1.11 1.21
CA ILE A 106 4.71 2.14 2.10
C ILE A 106 5.53 3.40 1.89
N ILE A 107 4.90 4.46 1.41
CA ILE A 107 5.53 5.76 1.24
C ILE A 107 4.98 6.67 2.32
N MET A 108 5.83 7.06 3.23
CA MET A 108 5.44 7.86 4.39
C MET A 108 5.96 9.27 4.25
N ASP A 109 5.04 10.23 4.22
CA ASP A 109 5.37 11.64 4.27
C ASP A 109 5.57 12.04 5.73
N VAL A 110 6.79 12.41 6.06
CA VAL A 110 7.18 12.75 7.42
C VAL A 110 7.43 14.25 7.50
N ASP A 111 6.83 14.91 8.49
CA ASP A 111 6.98 16.36 8.67
C ASP A 111 8.44 16.76 8.74
N HIS A 112 8.84 17.73 7.90
CA HIS A 112 10.18 18.32 7.86
C HIS A 112 11.31 17.36 7.50
N GLU A 113 10.98 16.17 6.96
CA GLU A 113 11.94 15.15 6.60
C GLU A 113 11.71 14.68 5.16
N LYS A 114 12.70 13.99 4.61
CA LYS A 114 12.50 13.28 3.34
C LYS A 114 11.51 12.15 3.55
N PRO A 115 10.69 11.80 2.52
CA PRO A 115 9.78 10.68 2.63
C PRO A 115 10.50 9.39 2.99
N SER A 116 9.91 8.61 3.88
CA SER A 116 10.38 7.27 4.18
C SER A 116 9.72 6.29 3.22
N VAL A 117 10.51 5.43 2.59
CA VAL A 117 10.03 4.42 1.65
C VAL A 117 10.39 3.05 2.17
N PHE A 118 9.37 2.21 2.37
CA PHE A 118 9.55 0.84 2.83
C PHE A 118 9.04 -0.11 1.76
N VAL A 119 9.86 -1.07 1.36
CA VAL A 119 9.52 -2.08 0.35
C VAL A 119 9.68 -3.46 0.97
N GLU A 120 8.61 -4.25 0.93
CA GLU A 120 8.60 -5.61 1.47
C GLU A 120 7.88 -6.55 0.53
N HIS A 121 8.31 -7.81 0.51
CA HIS A 121 7.59 -8.84 -0.21
C HIS A 121 6.36 -9.26 0.60
N ARG A 122 5.22 -9.44 -0.06
CA ARG A 122 3.95 -9.78 0.60
C ARG A 122 4.03 -11.07 1.42
N ASP A 123 4.82 -12.04 0.98
CA ASP A 123 4.92 -13.33 1.66
C ASP A 123 5.49 -13.22 3.08
N ASN A 124 6.23 -12.17 3.36
CA ASN A 124 6.75 -11.92 4.70
C ASN A 124 5.66 -11.49 5.69
N TRP A 125 4.47 -11.17 5.21
CA TRP A 125 3.40 -10.57 6.02
C TRP A 125 2.08 -11.34 6.01
N THR A 126 2.02 -12.46 5.29
CA THR A 126 0.80 -13.25 5.20
C THR A 126 0.45 -13.94 6.51
N GLU A 127 1.44 -14.37 7.27
CA GLU A 127 1.20 -14.97 8.59
C GLU A 127 0.59 -13.96 9.56
N LEU A 128 1.16 -12.75 9.62
CA LEU A 128 0.60 -11.68 10.46
C LEU A 128 -0.82 -11.33 10.01
N LEU A 129 -1.06 -11.27 8.71
CA LEU A 129 -2.38 -11.01 8.16
C LEU A 129 -3.40 -12.05 8.64
N HIS A 130 -3.08 -13.32 8.50
CA HIS A 130 -3.99 -14.40 8.91
C HIS A 130 -4.25 -14.36 10.42
N ASN A 131 -3.23 -14.12 11.22
CA ASN A 131 -3.38 -14.00 12.67
C ASN A 131 -4.26 -12.81 13.06
N THR A 132 -4.10 -11.68 12.38
CA THR A 132 -4.89 -10.47 12.61
C THR A 132 -6.35 -10.71 12.27
N ILE A 133 -6.64 -11.35 11.16
CA ILE A 133 -8.01 -11.69 10.75
C ILE A 133 -8.64 -12.66 11.74
N LYS A 134 -7.90 -13.69 12.14
CA LYS A 134 -8.38 -14.68 13.11
C LYS A 134 -8.72 -14.00 14.45
N GLU A 135 -7.87 -13.12 14.93
CA GLU A 135 -8.11 -12.37 16.15
C GLU A 135 -9.36 -11.50 16.05
N TYR A 136 -9.53 -10.79 14.95
CA TYR A 136 -10.71 -9.97 14.69
C TYR A 136 -11.99 -10.81 14.70
N ARG A 137 -12.01 -11.95 14.03
CA ARG A 137 -13.15 -12.85 14.00
C ARG A 137 -13.49 -13.40 15.38
N THR A 138 -12.48 -13.74 16.17
CA THR A 138 -12.65 -14.22 17.53
C THR A 138 -13.28 -13.14 18.41
N ARG A 139 -12.77 -11.92 18.35
CA ARG A 139 -13.34 -10.78 19.10
C ARG A 139 -14.79 -10.54 18.71
N LYS A 140 -15.09 -10.54 17.43
CA LYS A 140 -16.44 -10.32 16.93
C LYS A 140 -17.39 -11.42 17.42
N MET A 141 -16.96 -12.66 17.42
CA MET A 141 -17.75 -13.80 17.86
C MET A 141 -18.10 -13.72 19.34
N PHE A 142 -17.18 -13.22 20.18
CA PHE A 142 -17.36 -13.14 21.63
C PHE A 142 -17.75 -11.75 22.13
N GLY A 143 -18.09 -10.84 21.24
CA GLY A 143 -18.55 -9.50 21.62
C GLY A 143 -17.46 -8.56 22.13
N HIS A 144 -16.20 -8.79 21.78
CA HIS A 144 -15.08 -7.94 22.21
C HIS A 144 -14.72 -6.87 21.21
#